data_d7697ed914ff9343e2e3ba081d48c183
#
_entry.id   d7697ed914ff9343e2e3ba081d48c183
#
_cell.length_a   1.000
_cell.length_b   1.000
_cell.length_c   1.000
_cell.angle_alpha   90.00
_cell.angle_beta   90.00
_cell.angle_gamma   90.00
#
_symmetry.space_group_name_H-M   'P 1'
#
loop_
_entity.id
_entity.type
_entity.pdbx_description
1 polymer ?
#
loop_
_entity_poly.entity_id
_entity_poly.type
_entity_poly.pdbx_seq_one_letter_code
_entity_poly.pdbx_strand_id
1 'polypeptide(L)'
;MPLVAQVISATSVPDVRPDDAVQLDQRDSVPGYESPPYYPTPHGGRASEWSEAYAKAQRVVSNMTLAEKVNLTTGTGFYMGPCVGQTGSAPRFGIPNLCLQDSPLGIRNSDHNTAFPPGITVGATFNKDLMYARGVDIGEEARGKGVNIQLGPAVGPLGRKPRGGRNWEGFGADPSLQAIGGSLTIKGMQSTGAIATIKHFIGNEQEMYRMSSVITKGYSSNIDDRTLHELYLWPFAEGIRAGVGALMAAYNDVSWWYNTSRAFD
;
A
#
# COMPACT_ATOMS: atom_id res chain seq x y z
N MET A 1 -5.06 -20.15 -5.32
CA MET A 1 -5.43 -18.82 -5.84
C MET A 1 -4.29 -17.86 -5.49
N PRO A 2 -3.68 -17.18 -6.44
CA PRO A 2 -2.59 -16.27 -6.14
C PRO A 2 -3.13 -15.02 -5.44
N LEU A 3 -2.55 -14.70 -4.29
CA LEU A 3 -2.69 -13.41 -3.64
C LEU A 3 -1.92 -12.38 -4.48
N VAL A 4 -2.62 -11.64 -5.28
CA VAL A 4 -2.05 -10.49 -5.98
C VAL A 4 -2.04 -9.32 -5.00
N ALA A 5 -0.88 -9.00 -4.45
CA ALA A 5 -0.66 -7.67 -3.90
C ALA A 5 -0.67 -6.71 -5.09
N GLN A 6 -1.74 -5.95 -5.27
CA GLN A 6 -1.73 -4.86 -6.25
C GLN A 6 -0.81 -3.77 -5.73
N VAL A 7 0.38 -3.73 -6.29
CA VAL A 7 1.24 -2.54 -6.22
C VAL A 7 0.64 -1.55 -7.21
N ILE A 8 -0.11 -0.58 -6.71
CA ILE A 8 -0.62 0.51 -7.55
C ILE A 8 0.57 1.43 -7.82
N SER A 9 1.28 1.16 -8.91
CA SER A 9 2.14 2.16 -9.53
C SER A 9 1.23 3.22 -10.11
N ALA A 10 1.49 4.48 -9.83
CA ALA A 10 0.83 5.60 -10.46
C ALA A 10 1.22 5.65 -11.95
N THR A 11 0.65 4.74 -12.74
CA THR A 11 0.75 4.78 -14.19
C THR A 11 -0.42 5.59 -14.73
N SER A 12 -0.13 6.47 -15.66
CA SER A 12 -1.12 7.26 -16.39
C SER A 12 -2.30 6.40 -16.84
N VAL A 13 -3.47 6.67 -16.26
CA VAL A 13 -4.73 6.17 -16.78
C VAL A 13 -4.88 6.72 -18.21
N PRO A 14 -5.28 5.92 -19.20
CA PRO A 14 -5.61 6.43 -20.51
C PRO A 14 -6.65 7.54 -20.38
N ASP A 15 -6.54 8.55 -21.24
CA ASP A 15 -7.49 9.64 -21.35
C ASP A 15 -8.87 9.04 -21.70
N VAL A 16 -9.65 8.71 -20.67
CA VAL A 16 -11.03 8.22 -20.83
C VAL A 16 -11.87 9.44 -21.18
N ARG A 17 -12.40 9.46 -22.39
CA ARG A 17 -13.31 10.54 -22.81
C ARG A 17 -14.53 10.57 -21.89
N PRO A 18 -15.10 11.75 -21.63
CA PRO A 18 -16.27 11.89 -20.77
C PRO A 18 -17.47 10.99 -21.17
N ASP A 19 -17.53 10.57 -22.43
CA ASP A 19 -18.61 9.76 -23.00
C ASP A 19 -18.46 8.25 -22.73
N ASP A 20 -17.30 7.79 -22.23
CA ASP A 20 -17.03 6.38 -21.88
C ASP A 20 -17.34 6.08 -20.40
N ALA A 21 -18.09 6.93 -19.72
CA ALA A 21 -18.53 6.68 -18.36
C ALA A 21 -19.38 5.40 -18.33
N VAL A 22 -18.81 4.35 -17.74
CA VAL A 22 -19.55 3.12 -17.47
C VAL A 22 -20.78 3.49 -16.68
N GLN A 23 -21.98 3.23 -17.24
CA GLN A 23 -23.22 3.33 -16.50
C GLN A 23 -23.16 2.31 -15.36
N LEU A 24 -22.85 2.78 -14.16
CA LEU A 24 -22.87 1.96 -12.96
C LEU A 24 -24.33 1.60 -12.67
N ASP A 25 -24.54 0.30 -12.49
CA ASP A 25 -25.85 -0.25 -12.20
C ASP A 25 -26.41 0.36 -10.90
N GLN A 26 -27.51 1.10 -10.99
CA GLN A 26 -28.13 1.80 -9.87
C GLN A 26 -28.71 0.87 -8.78
N ARG A 27 -28.56 -0.45 -8.92
CA ARG A 27 -29.17 -1.45 -8.04
C ARG A 27 -28.58 -1.52 -6.64
N ASP A 28 -27.43 -0.92 -6.40
CA ASP A 28 -26.70 -1.02 -5.12
C ASP A 28 -26.67 0.29 -4.32
N SER A 29 -27.42 1.31 -4.71
CA SER A 29 -27.51 2.54 -3.92
C SER A 29 -28.47 2.37 -2.74
N VAL A 30 -28.02 2.75 -1.55
CA VAL A 30 -28.90 2.84 -0.38
C VAL A 30 -29.92 3.96 -0.67
N PRO A 31 -31.25 3.69 -0.59
CA PRO A 31 -32.24 4.71 -0.80
C PRO A 31 -32.01 5.91 0.12
N GLY A 32 -31.89 7.10 -0.45
CA GLY A 32 -31.70 8.35 0.28
C GLY A 32 -30.26 8.73 0.59
N TYR A 33 -29.27 7.96 0.12
CA TYR A 33 -27.87 8.34 0.20
C TYR A 33 -27.34 8.73 -1.18
N GLU A 34 -26.98 10.00 -1.32
CA GLU A 34 -26.18 10.46 -2.45
C GLU A 34 -24.73 10.62 -2.01
N SER A 35 -23.85 9.94 -2.73
CA SER A 35 -22.43 10.16 -2.53
C SER A 35 -22.07 11.60 -2.92
N PRO A 36 -21.21 12.29 -2.15
CA PRO A 36 -20.72 13.60 -2.56
C PRO A 36 -20.11 13.52 -3.96
N PRO A 37 -20.16 14.63 -4.73
CA PRO A 37 -19.58 14.64 -6.06
C PRO A 37 -18.09 14.30 -5.97
N TYR A 38 -17.64 13.45 -6.89
CA TYR A 38 -16.24 13.08 -6.99
C TYR A 38 -15.41 14.29 -7.34
N TYR A 39 -14.28 14.41 -6.66
CA TYR A 39 -13.22 15.22 -7.19
C TYR A 39 -12.67 14.49 -8.43
N PRO A 40 -12.40 15.24 -9.52
CA PRO A 40 -11.74 14.60 -10.66
C PRO A 40 -10.48 13.91 -10.16
N THR A 41 -10.29 12.65 -10.55
CA THR A 41 -9.11 11.87 -10.22
C THR A 41 -7.87 12.68 -10.54
N PRO A 42 -6.98 12.93 -9.59
CA PRO A 42 -5.78 13.70 -9.86
C PRO A 42 -4.92 12.94 -10.88
N HIS A 43 -4.60 13.59 -11.98
CA HIS A 43 -3.66 13.02 -12.93
C HIS A 43 -2.31 12.78 -12.24
N GLY A 44 -1.82 11.54 -12.27
CA GLY A 44 -0.50 11.21 -11.76
C GLY A 44 0.61 12.04 -12.41
N GLY A 45 1.76 12.17 -11.72
CA GLY A 45 2.93 12.85 -12.28
C GLY A 45 2.95 14.35 -12.16
N ARG A 46 2.03 14.95 -11.41
CA ARG A 46 2.00 16.41 -11.19
C ARG A 46 2.89 16.89 -10.04
N ALA A 47 3.35 15.99 -9.18
CA ALA A 47 4.31 16.36 -8.15
C ALA A 47 5.65 16.74 -8.81
N SER A 48 6.10 17.96 -8.55
CA SER A 48 7.33 18.50 -9.14
C SER A 48 8.54 17.62 -8.87
N GLU A 49 8.59 17.03 -7.69
CA GLU A 49 9.66 16.14 -7.22
C GLU A 49 9.78 14.86 -8.07
N TRP A 50 8.70 14.42 -8.70
CA TRP A 50 8.65 13.21 -9.53
C TRP A 50 8.68 13.48 -11.02
N SER A 51 8.71 14.75 -11.45
CA SER A 51 8.60 15.14 -12.86
C SER A 51 9.64 14.48 -13.76
N GLU A 52 10.89 14.41 -13.32
CA GLU A 52 11.96 13.75 -14.05
C GLU A 52 11.74 12.24 -14.15
N ALA A 53 11.34 11.60 -13.06
CA ALA A 53 11.04 10.17 -13.02
C ALA A 53 9.87 9.82 -13.96
N TYR A 54 8.82 10.64 -13.98
CA TYR A 54 7.70 10.47 -14.91
C TYR A 54 8.15 10.65 -16.36
N ALA A 55 8.97 11.64 -16.66
CA ALA A 55 9.49 11.83 -18.02
C ALA A 55 10.33 10.63 -18.48
N LYS A 56 11.13 10.03 -17.60
CA LYS A 56 11.86 8.79 -17.89
C LYS A 56 10.91 7.62 -18.12
N ALA A 57 9.96 7.43 -17.24
CA ALA A 57 8.97 6.35 -17.33
C ALA A 57 8.14 6.47 -18.61
N GLN A 58 7.66 7.65 -18.95
CA GLN A 58 6.88 7.90 -20.16
C GLN A 58 7.65 7.51 -21.43
N ARG A 59 8.94 7.86 -21.54
CA ARG A 59 9.77 7.47 -22.69
C ARG A 59 9.88 5.94 -22.83
N VAL A 60 9.98 5.22 -21.74
CA VAL A 60 10.06 3.76 -21.74
C VAL A 60 8.71 3.16 -22.07
N VAL A 61 7.67 3.54 -21.34
CA VAL A 61 6.31 2.99 -21.45
C VAL A 61 5.69 3.23 -22.83
N SER A 62 5.97 4.39 -23.48
CA SER A 62 5.48 4.66 -24.83
C SER A 62 6.04 3.70 -25.88
N ASN A 63 7.20 3.09 -25.62
CA ASN A 63 7.85 2.11 -26.50
C ASN A 63 7.56 0.65 -26.13
N MET A 64 6.81 0.41 -25.06
CA MET A 64 6.42 -0.94 -24.62
C MET A 64 5.21 -1.45 -25.39
N THR A 65 5.24 -2.74 -25.70
CA THR A 65 4.05 -3.48 -26.14
C THR A 65 3.05 -3.60 -25.00
N LEU A 66 1.78 -3.86 -25.34
CA LEU A 66 0.75 -4.14 -24.32
C LEU A 66 1.15 -5.32 -23.43
N ALA A 67 1.73 -6.39 -24.00
CA ALA A 67 2.17 -7.56 -23.25
C ALA A 67 3.24 -7.20 -22.21
N GLU A 68 4.22 -6.35 -22.56
CA GLU A 68 5.24 -5.89 -21.60
C GLU A 68 4.64 -5.04 -20.49
N LYS A 69 3.69 -4.16 -20.82
CA LYS A 69 2.97 -3.35 -19.82
C LYS A 69 2.20 -4.22 -18.83
N VAL A 70 1.43 -5.18 -19.36
CA VAL A 70 0.67 -6.14 -18.55
C VAL A 70 1.60 -6.99 -17.70
N ASN A 71 2.73 -7.46 -18.26
CA ASN A 71 3.69 -8.26 -17.52
C ASN A 71 4.27 -7.50 -16.31
N LEU A 72 4.60 -6.21 -16.44
CA LEU A 72 5.10 -5.41 -15.33
C LEU A 72 4.10 -5.24 -14.18
N THR A 73 2.81 -5.17 -14.51
CA THR A 73 1.74 -4.97 -13.52
C THR A 73 1.18 -6.27 -12.95
N THR A 74 1.51 -7.40 -13.57
CA THR A 74 1.08 -8.72 -13.10
C THR A 74 2.15 -9.32 -12.19
N GLY A 75 1.75 -9.83 -11.03
CA GLY A 75 2.64 -10.59 -10.17
C GLY A 75 3.00 -11.93 -10.82
N THR A 76 4.27 -12.28 -10.88
CA THR A 76 4.76 -13.47 -11.58
C THR A 76 5.37 -14.54 -10.70
N GLY A 77 5.38 -14.35 -9.39
CA GLY A 77 5.90 -15.33 -8.45
C GLY A 77 5.31 -15.16 -7.07
N PHE A 78 5.20 -16.28 -6.36
CA PHE A 78 4.75 -16.31 -4.98
C PHE A 78 5.64 -17.28 -4.20
N TYR A 79 6.33 -16.76 -3.18
CA TYR A 79 7.35 -17.51 -2.43
C TYR A 79 8.47 -18.12 -3.30
N MET A 80 8.93 -17.37 -4.29
CA MET A 80 10.08 -17.76 -5.12
C MET A 80 11.36 -17.21 -4.50
N GLY A 81 12.05 -18.04 -3.73
CA GLY A 81 13.23 -17.64 -2.94
C GLY A 81 12.86 -16.68 -1.80
N PRO A 82 13.62 -15.62 -1.55
CA PRO A 82 13.35 -14.67 -0.47
C PRO A 82 12.14 -13.76 -0.76
N CYS A 83 11.62 -13.75 -1.98
CA CYS A 83 10.54 -12.87 -2.36
C CYS A 83 9.18 -13.48 -2.03
N VAL A 84 8.32 -12.74 -1.32
CA VAL A 84 6.92 -13.12 -1.14
C VAL A 84 6.14 -12.97 -2.45
N GLY A 85 6.56 -12.06 -3.31
CA GLY A 85 6.05 -11.86 -4.65
C GLY A 85 7.08 -11.19 -5.54
N GLN A 86 6.84 -11.23 -6.84
CA GLN A 86 7.68 -10.57 -7.83
C GLN A 86 6.81 -9.87 -8.87
N THR A 87 7.27 -8.74 -9.37
CA THR A 87 6.71 -8.14 -10.58
C THR A 87 7.14 -8.94 -11.81
N GLY A 88 6.50 -8.73 -12.93
CA GLY A 88 7.08 -9.11 -14.20
C GLY A 88 8.29 -8.25 -14.55
N SER A 89 8.96 -8.59 -15.64
CA SER A 89 10.12 -7.89 -16.17
C SER A 89 9.86 -7.34 -17.57
N ALA A 90 10.70 -6.40 -18.00
CA ALA A 90 10.79 -5.96 -19.39
C ALA A 90 12.25 -5.92 -19.83
N PRO A 91 12.86 -7.08 -20.14
CA PRO A 91 14.29 -7.21 -20.42
C PRO A 91 14.76 -6.31 -21.57
N ARG A 92 13.92 -6.10 -22.57
CA ARG A 92 14.22 -5.20 -23.71
C ARG A 92 14.52 -3.75 -23.26
N PHE A 93 14.04 -3.37 -22.08
CA PHE A 93 14.29 -2.06 -21.48
C PHE A 93 15.22 -2.13 -20.27
N GLY A 94 15.85 -3.28 -20.01
CA GLY A 94 16.70 -3.48 -18.83
C GLY A 94 15.95 -3.48 -17.50
N ILE A 95 14.61 -3.71 -17.51
CA ILE A 95 13.80 -3.73 -16.30
C ILE A 95 13.72 -5.17 -15.80
N PRO A 96 14.34 -5.48 -14.63
CA PRO A 96 14.27 -6.81 -14.04
C PRO A 96 12.93 -7.04 -13.33
N ASN A 97 12.69 -8.27 -12.89
CA ASN A 97 11.70 -8.55 -11.86
C ASN A 97 12.09 -7.82 -10.56
N LEU A 98 11.13 -7.17 -9.95
CA LEU A 98 11.32 -6.58 -8.63
C LEU A 98 10.87 -7.57 -7.55
N CYS A 99 11.74 -7.80 -6.57
CA CYS A 99 11.46 -8.64 -5.41
C CYS A 99 10.66 -7.85 -4.37
N LEU A 100 9.47 -8.35 -4.05
CA LEU A 100 8.66 -7.86 -2.94
C LEU A 100 8.87 -8.79 -1.74
N GLN A 101 9.10 -8.22 -0.56
CA GLN A 101 9.25 -9.00 0.66
C GLN A 101 8.34 -8.46 1.76
N ASP A 102 7.67 -9.40 2.42
CA ASP A 102 6.73 -9.07 3.47
C ASP A 102 7.43 -8.89 4.82
N SER A 103 6.80 -8.12 5.61
CA SER A 103 6.89 -7.83 7.02
C SER A 103 7.34 -6.39 7.32
N PRO A 104 6.60 -5.69 8.20
CA PRO A 104 7.05 -4.42 8.76
C PRO A 104 8.15 -4.59 9.83
N LEU A 105 8.60 -5.83 10.07
CA LEU A 105 9.59 -6.19 11.09
C LEU A 105 10.96 -6.60 10.51
N GLY A 106 11.12 -6.55 9.20
CA GLY A 106 12.34 -7.01 8.53
C GLY A 106 12.04 -8.11 7.50
N ILE A 107 13.09 -8.80 7.06
CA ILE A 107 12.98 -9.80 6.00
C ILE A 107 12.45 -11.12 6.55
N ARG A 108 11.55 -11.77 5.82
CA ARG A 108 11.01 -13.11 6.17
C ARG A 108 11.61 -14.19 5.29
N ASN A 109 11.49 -15.44 5.74
CA ASN A 109 11.86 -16.64 4.97
C ASN A 109 13.30 -16.61 4.43
N SER A 110 14.21 -16.05 5.19
CA SER A 110 15.64 -15.99 4.90
C SER A 110 16.41 -16.18 6.21
N ASP A 111 17.67 -16.56 6.12
CA ASP A 111 18.57 -16.68 7.26
C ASP A 111 19.33 -15.38 7.54
N HIS A 112 19.97 -15.32 8.69
CA HIS A 112 20.77 -14.15 9.10
C HIS A 112 20.02 -12.83 8.97
N ASN A 113 18.79 -12.80 9.43
CA ASN A 113 17.92 -11.63 9.44
C ASN A 113 17.78 -11.07 10.83
N THR A 114 17.55 -9.78 10.91
CA THR A 114 17.17 -9.08 12.13
C THR A 114 15.67 -9.15 12.34
N ALA A 115 15.23 -9.54 13.53
CA ALA A 115 13.87 -9.34 13.99
C ALA A 115 13.80 -7.96 14.65
N PHE A 116 13.44 -6.93 13.86
CA PHE A 116 13.33 -5.58 14.36
C PHE A 116 12.15 -5.42 15.33
N PRO A 117 12.20 -4.45 16.25
CA PRO A 117 11.09 -4.18 17.14
C PRO A 117 9.79 -3.91 16.38
N PRO A 118 8.64 -4.43 16.83
CA PRO A 118 7.36 -4.13 16.20
C PRO A 118 6.99 -2.65 16.31
N GLY A 119 6.09 -2.20 15.45
CA GLY A 119 5.66 -0.81 15.40
C GLY A 119 5.17 -0.28 16.74
N ILE A 120 4.40 -1.07 17.49
CA ILE A 120 3.89 -0.69 18.82
C ILE A 120 5.02 -0.39 19.82
N THR A 121 6.09 -1.18 19.79
CA THR A 121 7.26 -0.98 20.66
C THR A 121 8.00 0.29 20.27
N VAL A 122 8.19 0.52 18.98
CA VAL A 122 8.85 1.72 18.47
C VAL A 122 8.00 2.98 18.73
N GLY A 123 6.69 2.88 18.55
CA GLY A 123 5.75 3.96 18.90
C GLY A 123 5.80 4.31 20.37
N ALA A 124 5.89 3.34 21.26
CA ALA A 124 5.97 3.54 22.70
C ALA A 124 7.24 4.27 23.16
N THR A 125 8.26 4.36 22.32
CA THR A 125 9.46 5.17 22.63
C THR A 125 9.20 6.66 22.57
N PHE A 126 8.20 7.10 21.81
CA PHE A 126 7.96 8.51 21.45
C PHE A 126 9.20 9.22 20.87
N ASN A 127 10.13 8.44 20.33
CA ASN A 127 11.41 8.95 19.82
C ASN A 127 11.45 8.88 18.28
N LYS A 128 11.45 10.05 17.66
CA LYS A 128 11.45 10.19 16.19
C LYS A 128 12.73 9.64 15.54
N ASP A 129 13.86 9.79 16.21
CA ASP A 129 15.15 9.32 15.68
C ASP A 129 15.20 7.80 15.64
N LEU A 130 14.66 7.12 16.66
CA LEU A 130 14.55 5.66 16.66
C LEU A 130 13.56 5.14 15.59
N MET A 131 12.46 5.87 15.35
CA MET A 131 11.52 5.52 14.28
C MET A 131 12.18 5.60 12.90
N TYR A 132 12.99 6.64 12.67
CA TYR A 132 13.75 6.82 11.44
C TYR A 132 14.87 5.79 11.31
N ALA A 133 15.70 5.61 12.33
CA ALA A 133 16.83 4.66 12.33
C ALA A 133 16.37 3.24 12.05
N ARG A 134 15.26 2.79 12.71
CA ARG A 134 14.65 1.49 12.41
C ARG A 134 14.28 1.34 10.92
N GLY A 135 13.78 2.42 10.32
CA GLY A 135 13.48 2.43 8.88
C GLY A 135 14.75 2.25 8.04
N VAL A 136 15.84 2.93 8.39
CA VAL A 136 17.14 2.79 7.74
C VAL A 136 17.64 1.35 7.82
N ASP A 137 17.68 0.80 9.03
CA ASP A 137 18.21 -0.56 9.27
C ASP A 137 17.41 -1.63 8.50
N ILE A 138 16.07 -1.53 8.49
CA ILE A 138 15.21 -2.43 7.69
C ILE A 138 15.52 -2.28 6.19
N GLY A 139 15.69 -1.05 5.72
CA GLY A 139 15.97 -0.77 4.32
C GLY A 139 17.34 -1.28 3.87
N GLU A 140 18.37 -1.14 4.70
CA GLU A 140 19.71 -1.65 4.44
C GLU A 140 19.71 -3.19 4.37
N GLU A 141 19.06 -3.85 5.33
CA GLU A 141 18.93 -5.31 5.31
C GLU A 141 18.14 -5.80 4.10
N ALA A 142 17.05 -5.11 3.75
CA ALA A 142 16.25 -5.42 2.55
C ALA A 142 17.12 -5.37 1.28
N ARG A 143 17.89 -4.31 1.11
CA ARG A 143 18.81 -4.19 -0.05
C ARG A 143 19.91 -5.24 -0.03
N GLY A 144 20.51 -5.49 1.12
CA GLY A 144 21.53 -6.53 1.29
C GLY A 144 21.05 -7.93 0.92
N LYS A 145 19.75 -8.19 1.06
CA LYS A 145 19.07 -9.43 0.68
C LYS A 145 18.47 -9.42 -0.74
N GLY A 146 18.68 -8.37 -1.51
CA GLY A 146 18.16 -8.26 -2.87
C GLY A 146 16.65 -7.92 -2.96
N VAL A 147 16.06 -7.43 -1.87
CA VAL A 147 14.67 -6.97 -1.84
C VAL A 147 14.58 -5.56 -2.39
N ASN A 148 13.69 -5.35 -3.35
CA ASN A 148 13.45 -4.04 -3.95
C ASN A 148 12.30 -3.28 -3.24
N ILE A 149 11.24 -4.01 -2.89
CA ILE A 149 10.01 -3.45 -2.33
C ILE A 149 9.73 -4.15 -1.00
N GLN A 150 9.84 -3.41 0.09
CA GLN A 150 9.53 -3.90 1.43
C GLN A 150 8.09 -3.56 1.79
N LEU A 151 7.29 -4.57 2.16
CA LEU A 151 5.87 -4.43 2.47
C LEU A 151 5.68 -3.96 3.92
N GLY A 152 5.97 -2.73 4.15
CA GLY A 152 5.87 -1.99 5.41
C GLY A 152 6.22 -0.51 5.20
N PRO A 153 5.90 0.35 6.18
CA PRO A 153 5.34 0.07 7.50
C PRO A 153 3.84 -0.24 7.49
N ALA A 154 3.35 -0.86 8.57
CA ALA A 154 1.93 -0.93 8.87
C ALA A 154 1.54 0.27 9.74
N VAL A 155 0.52 1.05 9.33
CA VAL A 155 0.02 2.23 10.06
C VAL A 155 -1.44 2.11 10.47
N GLY A 156 -2.19 1.22 9.89
CA GLY A 156 -3.41 0.64 10.42
C GLY A 156 -3.09 -0.82 10.72
N PRO A 157 -3.61 -1.44 11.71
CA PRO A 157 -4.76 -1.09 12.52
C PRO A 157 -4.45 -0.10 13.65
N LEU A 158 -5.47 0.69 14.01
CA LEU A 158 -5.38 1.62 15.15
C LEU A 158 -5.60 0.93 16.50
N GLY A 159 -5.89 -0.36 16.51
CA GLY A 159 -6.17 -1.10 17.74
C GLY A 159 -7.58 -0.92 18.28
N ARG A 160 -8.56 -0.69 17.40
CA ARG A 160 -9.98 -0.54 17.78
C ARG A 160 -10.50 -1.68 18.67
N LYS A 161 -10.02 -2.90 18.43
CA LYS A 161 -10.35 -4.08 19.23
C LYS A 161 -9.07 -4.72 19.74
N PRO A 162 -8.97 -5.08 21.03
CA PRO A 162 -7.81 -5.81 21.56
C PRO A 162 -7.53 -7.12 20.80
N ARG A 163 -8.58 -7.76 20.30
CA ARG A 163 -8.52 -9.01 19.54
C ARG A 163 -8.41 -8.80 18.02
N GLY A 164 -7.96 -7.63 17.58
CA GLY A 164 -7.78 -7.33 16.15
C GLY A 164 -6.81 -8.28 15.46
N GLY A 165 -5.80 -8.75 16.18
CA GLY A 165 -4.84 -9.75 15.72
C GLY A 165 -3.51 -9.17 15.27
N ARG A 166 -3.48 -7.92 14.76
CA ARG A 166 -2.27 -7.27 14.21
C ARG A 166 -2.05 -5.85 14.73
N ASN A 167 -2.63 -5.50 15.86
CA ASN A 167 -2.49 -4.17 16.47
C ASN A 167 -1.03 -3.82 16.77
N TRP A 168 -0.22 -4.84 17.04
CA TRP A 168 1.20 -4.73 17.36
C TRP A 168 2.08 -4.27 16.17
N GLU A 169 1.61 -4.43 14.93
CA GLU A 169 2.37 -4.03 13.74
C GLU A 169 2.40 -2.51 13.54
N GLY A 170 1.33 -1.81 13.94
CA GLY A 170 1.23 -0.36 13.90
C GLY A 170 1.86 0.30 15.13
N PHE A 171 1.89 1.64 15.14
CA PHE A 171 2.58 2.43 16.16
C PHE A 171 1.72 2.76 17.40
N GLY A 172 0.55 2.16 17.55
CA GLY A 172 -0.38 2.38 18.65
C GLY A 172 -1.77 2.79 18.17
N ALA A 173 -2.64 3.20 19.10
CA ALA A 173 -4.02 3.55 18.80
C ALA A 173 -4.23 5.02 18.36
N ASP A 174 -3.23 5.86 18.52
CA ASP A 174 -3.29 7.27 18.15
C ASP A 174 -2.92 7.47 16.68
N PRO A 175 -3.81 8.03 15.83
CA PRO A 175 -3.54 8.21 14.42
C PRO A 175 -2.40 9.19 14.14
N SER A 176 -2.17 10.15 15.02
CA SER A 176 -1.05 11.11 14.92
C SER A 176 0.29 10.40 15.14
N LEU A 177 0.38 9.55 16.15
CA LEU A 177 1.57 8.74 16.41
C LEU A 177 1.82 7.74 15.26
N GLN A 178 0.77 7.11 14.74
CA GLN A 178 0.83 6.25 13.55
C GLN A 178 1.36 7.00 12.33
N ALA A 179 0.87 8.23 12.11
CA ALA A 179 1.30 9.08 11.01
C ALA A 179 2.79 9.44 11.11
N ILE A 180 3.24 9.84 12.30
CA ILE A 180 4.64 10.18 12.54
C ILE A 180 5.55 8.97 12.38
N GLY A 181 5.22 7.87 13.04
CA GLY A 181 6.03 6.65 13.00
C GLY A 181 6.10 6.05 11.59
N GLY A 182 4.97 6.02 10.88
CA GLY A 182 4.88 5.57 9.50
C GLY A 182 5.74 6.42 8.56
N SER A 183 5.57 7.73 8.60
CA SER A 183 6.30 8.67 7.76
C SER A 183 7.82 8.62 7.97
N LEU A 184 8.27 8.53 9.22
CA LEU A 184 9.70 8.45 9.53
C LEU A 184 10.30 7.11 9.10
N THR A 185 9.56 6.00 9.31
CA THR A 185 9.98 4.67 8.83
C THR A 185 10.08 4.63 7.30
N ILE A 186 9.13 5.23 6.57
CA ILE A 186 9.18 5.37 5.11
C ILE A 186 10.42 6.13 4.67
N LYS A 187 10.66 7.30 5.24
CA LYS A 187 11.82 8.13 4.92
C LYS A 187 13.13 7.41 5.18
N GLY A 188 13.24 6.75 6.34
CA GLY A 188 14.42 5.95 6.69
C GLY A 188 14.65 4.81 5.70
N MET A 189 13.63 4.00 5.44
CA MET A 189 13.72 2.88 4.51
C MET A 189 14.09 3.33 3.09
N GLN A 190 13.44 4.37 2.58
CA GLN A 190 13.67 4.85 1.23
C GLN A 190 15.00 5.60 1.07
N SER A 191 15.59 6.13 2.14
CA SER A 191 16.94 6.72 2.10
C SER A 191 18.01 5.72 1.72
N THR A 192 17.78 4.43 1.94
CA THR A 192 18.68 3.33 1.54
C THR A 192 18.47 2.89 0.08
N GLY A 193 17.40 3.36 -0.58
CA GLY A 193 16.99 2.97 -1.94
C GLY A 193 16.06 1.75 -2.00
N ALA A 194 15.59 1.20 -0.87
CA ALA A 194 14.47 0.27 -0.85
C ALA A 194 13.15 1.03 -1.02
N ILE A 195 12.18 0.43 -1.70
CA ILE A 195 10.83 1.01 -1.84
C ILE A 195 10.00 0.59 -0.64
N ALA A 196 9.46 1.54 0.12
CA ALA A 196 8.53 1.28 1.19
C ALA A 196 7.11 1.11 0.66
N THR A 197 6.32 0.25 1.32
CA THR A 197 4.91 0.04 1.01
C THR A 197 4.08 0.22 2.28
N ILE A 198 3.39 1.35 2.39
CA ILE A 198 2.51 1.59 3.53
C ILE A 198 1.26 0.70 3.44
N LYS A 199 0.84 0.09 4.56
CA LYS A 199 -0.23 -0.91 4.58
C LYS A 199 -1.06 -0.89 5.88
N HIS A 200 -2.24 -1.46 5.91
CA HIS A 200 -3.06 -1.98 4.80
C HIS A 200 -4.16 -0.96 4.52
N PHE A 201 -4.24 -0.43 3.32
CA PHE A 201 -5.19 0.63 2.98
C PHE A 201 -6.52 0.00 2.56
N ILE A 202 -7.61 0.12 3.35
CA ILE A 202 -7.81 0.87 4.58
C ILE A 202 -8.82 0.12 5.47
N GLY A 203 -8.77 0.34 6.79
CA GLY A 203 -9.78 -0.17 7.72
C GLY A 203 -9.66 -1.66 8.08
N ASN A 204 -8.47 -2.26 7.93
CA ASN A 204 -8.22 -3.65 8.34
C ASN A 204 -8.03 -3.74 9.87
N GLU A 205 -9.14 -3.80 10.61
CA GLU A 205 -9.15 -3.80 12.07
C GLU A 205 -9.37 -5.18 12.69
N GLN A 206 -9.57 -6.22 11.89
CA GLN A 206 -9.65 -7.59 12.35
C GLN A 206 -9.14 -8.58 11.30
N GLU A 207 -8.51 -9.66 11.76
CA GLU A 207 -7.96 -10.69 10.90
C GLU A 207 -8.96 -11.81 10.57
N MET A 208 -9.89 -12.09 11.48
CA MET A 208 -10.91 -13.12 11.24
C MET A 208 -11.82 -12.69 10.09
N TYR A 209 -11.91 -13.55 9.07
CA TYR A 209 -12.68 -13.30 7.84
C TYR A 209 -12.26 -12.04 7.06
N ARG A 210 -10.99 -11.66 7.13
CA ARG A 210 -10.49 -10.44 6.45
C ARG A 210 -10.62 -10.47 4.93
N MET A 211 -10.67 -11.66 4.34
CA MET A 211 -10.76 -11.84 2.88
C MET A 211 -11.88 -12.80 2.51
N SER A 212 -12.44 -12.64 1.34
CA SER A 212 -13.38 -13.58 0.77
C SER A 212 -12.70 -14.88 0.38
N SER A 213 -13.39 -15.99 0.60
CA SER A 213 -13.00 -17.33 0.19
C SER A 213 -14.16 -18.03 -0.50
N VAL A 214 -13.96 -19.28 -0.91
CA VAL A 214 -15.03 -20.09 -1.54
C VAL A 214 -16.23 -20.31 -0.61
N ILE A 215 -16.00 -20.27 0.70
CA ILE A 215 -17.00 -20.60 1.73
C ILE A 215 -17.36 -19.43 2.64
N THR A 216 -16.63 -18.34 2.60
CA THR A 216 -16.88 -17.17 3.45
C THR A 216 -16.74 -15.87 2.66
N LYS A 217 -17.64 -14.92 2.91
CA LYS A 217 -17.42 -13.54 2.48
C LYS A 217 -16.42 -12.88 3.42
N GLY A 218 -15.56 -12.01 2.86
CA GLY A 218 -14.78 -11.08 3.65
C GLY A 218 -15.70 -10.15 4.46
N TYR A 219 -15.18 -9.56 5.52
CA TYR A 219 -15.96 -8.57 6.26
C TYR A 219 -15.87 -7.19 5.61
N SER A 220 -16.87 -6.36 5.88
CA SER A 220 -16.87 -4.95 5.53
C SER A 220 -16.61 -4.09 6.77
N SER A 221 -15.66 -3.16 6.65
CA SER A 221 -15.42 -2.12 7.65
C SER A 221 -16.37 -0.96 7.39
N ASN A 222 -17.47 -0.91 8.13
CA ASN A 222 -18.47 0.13 7.98
C ASN A 222 -18.03 1.37 8.77
N ILE A 223 -17.25 2.21 8.15
CA ILE A 223 -16.67 3.42 8.72
C ILE A 223 -17.37 4.62 8.10
N ASP A 224 -17.89 5.53 8.93
CA ASP A 224 -18.47 6.78 8.44
C ASP A 224 -17.38 7.70 7.90
N ASP A 225 -17.77 8.61 7.01
CA ASP A 225 -16.86 9.49 6.26
C ASP A 225 -15.94 10.32 7.17
N ARG A 226 -16.49 10.89 8.23
CA ARG A 226 -15.71 11.70 9.18
C ARG A 226 -14.68 10.85 9.92
N THR A 227 -15.07 9.72 10.46
CA THR A 227 -14.17 8.79 11.15
C THR A 227 -13.10 8.24 10.20
N LEU A 228 -13.47 7.96 8.94
CA LEU A 228 -12.52 7.53 7.93
C LEU A 228 -11.41 8.57 7.73
N HIS A 229 -11.77 9.83 7.55
CA HIS A 229 -10.80 10.89 7.28
C HIS A 229 -9.99 11.29 8.52
N GLU A 230 -10.64 11.43 9.68
CA GLU A 230 -9.96 11.92 10.88
C GLU A 230 -9.06 10.86 11.53
N LEU A 231 -9.38 9.56 11.41
CA LEU A 231 -8.64 8.50 12.07
C LEU A 231 -7.89 7.59 11.11
N TYR A 232 -8.61 6.97 10.16
CA TYR A 232 -8.04 5.89 9.36
C TYR A 232 -7.21 6.37 8.18
N LEU A 233 -7.65 7.43 7.50
CA LEU A 233 -6.96 7.97 6.33
C LEU A 233 -5.72 8.78 6.71
N TRP A 234 -5.73 9.48 7.83
CA TRP A 234 -4.65 10.39 8.22
C TRP A 234 -3.25 9.76 8.19
N PRO A 235 -2.97 8.59 8.81
CA PRO A 235 -1.65 7.98 8.73
C PRO A 235 -1.18 7.68 7.29
N PHE A 236 -2.10 7.28 6.42
CA PHE A 236 -1.79 7.04 5.00
C PHE A 236 -1.51 8.33 4.25
N ALA A 237 -2.27 9.38 4.50
CA ALA A 237 -2.03 10.70 3.90
C ALA A 237 -0.63 11.23 4.26
N GLU A 238 -0.20 11.07 5.51
CA GLU A 238 1.16 11.44 5.92
C GLU A 238 2.23 10.54 5.31
N GLY A 239 1.94 9.25 5.12
CA GLY A 239 2.82 8.35 4.37
C GLY A 239 3.00 8.78 2.91
N ILE A 240 1.93 9.24 2.26
CA ILE A 240 1.98 9.80 0.90
C ILE A 240 2.81 11.09 0.90
N ARG A 241 2.59 12.00 1.86
CA ARG A 241 3.42 13.22 1.99
C ARG A 241 4.89 12.91 2.28
N ALA A 242 5.20 11.79 2.91
CA ALA A 242 6.56 11.30 3.10
C ALA A 242 7.19 10.73 1.82
N GLY A 243 6.44 10.64 0.72
CA GLY A 243 6.91 10.15 -0.56
C GLY A 243 6.95 8.64 -0.67
N VAL A 244 6.03 7.91 -0.01
CA VAL A 244 5.99 6.46 -0.08
C VAL A 244 5.87 5.97 -1.53
N GLY A 245 6.66 4.95 -1.89
CA GLY A 245 6.69 4.43 -3.25
C GLY A 245 5.54 3.50 -3.62
N ALA A 246 4.86 2.90 -2.63
CA ALA A 246 3.73 1.99 -2.85
C ALA A 246 2.74 1.99 -1.68
N LEU A 247 1.48 1.67 -1.99
CA LEU A 247 0.44 1.36 -1.01
C LEU A 247 -0.03 -0.08 -1.22
N MET A 248 -0.33 -0.78 -0.12
CA MET A 248 -0.97 -2.08 -0.15
C MET A 248 -2.44 -1.94 0.25
N ALA A 249 -3.35 -2.30 -0.65
CA ALA A 249 -4.78 -2.35 -0.34
C ALA A 249 -5.08 -3.40 0.74
N ALA A 250 -6.04 -3.12 1.59
CA ALA A 250 -6.56 -4.07 2.57
C ALA A 250 -7.40 -5.15 1.89
N TYR A 251 -7.58 -6.28 2.58
CA TYR A 251 -8.43 -7.36 2.06
C TYR A 251 -9.92 -7.15 2.30
N ASN A 252 -10.24 -6.39 3.36
CA ASN A 252 -11.61 -6.11 3.74
C ASN A 252 -12.26 -5.13 2.78
N ASP A 253 -13.56 -5.22 2.66
CA ASP A 253 -14.35 -4.18 2.03
C ASP A 253 -14.46 -2.97 2.96
N VAL A 254 -14.70 -1.79 2.40
CA VAL A 254 -15.02 -0.59 3.17
C VAL A 254 -16.43 -0.19 2.83
N SER A 255 -17.30 -0.25 3.84
CA SER A 255 -18.70 0.16 3.74
C SER A 255 -19.43 -0.44 2.53
N TRP A 256 -19.92 -1.65 2.64
CA TRP A 256 -20.70 -2.33 1.57
C TRP A 256 -21.83 -1.47 0.99
N TRP A 257 -22.28 -0.50 1.78
CA TRP A 257 -23.30 0.47 1.38
C TRP A 257 -22.76 1.55 0.46
N TYR A 258 -21.45 1.78 0.46
CA TYR A 258 -20.77 2.66 -0.45
C TYR A 258 -20.09 1.76 -1.47
N ASN A 259 -20.53 1.81 -2.70
CA ASN A 259 -19.94 1.03 -3.79
C ASN A 259 -18.40 1.15 -3.72
N THR A 260 -17.74 0.05 -3.38
CA THR A 260 -16.30 0.01 -3.11
C THR A 260 -15.43 0.38 -4.31
N SER A 261 -15.99 0.33 -5.53
CA SER A 261 -15.34 0.85 -6.72
C SER A 261 -15.02 2.35 -6.63
N ARG A 262 -15.63 3.05 -5.68
CA ARG A 262 -15.51 4.49 -5.51
C ARG A 262 -14.52 4.94 -4.44
N ALA A 263 -13.99 4.04 -3.62
CA ALA A 263 -12.95 4.36 -2.63
C ALA A 263 -11.54 4.42 -3.26
N PHE A 264 -11.41 4.06 -4.53
CA PHE A 264 -10.14 3.95 -5.26
C PHE A 264 -10.08 4.83 -6.52
N ASP A 265 -11.14 5.58 -6.82
CA ASP A 265 -11.16 6.61 -7.87
C ASP A 265 -10.69 8.03 -7.29
#